data_9bfc7efa84aeb808d31f34784e8ff20e
#
_entry.id   9bfc7efa84aeb808d31f34784e8ff20e
#
_cell.length_a   1.000
_cell.length_b   1.000
_cell.length_c   1.000
_cell.angle_alpha   90.00
_cell.angle_beta   90.00
_cell.angle_gamma   90.00
#
_symmetry.space_group_name_H-M   'P 1'
#
loop_
_entity.id
_entity.type
_entity.pdbx_description
1 polymer ?
#
loop_
_entity_poly.entity_id
_entity_poly.type
_entity_poly.pdbx_seq_one_letter_code
_entity_poly.pdbx_strand_id
1 'polypeptide(L)'
;MNSAPAPASNRWLVLVMVCIAQFMVVLDGTVVNVALPHIAESLDFSAASLPWVINAYTLVFGGFLLLGGRLADIVGRKRLFLAGIVVFTVASVACGLAQSPEMLLVARALQGLGGAMVSPAALSIVTTTFRDPGERAKALSVWAAIAVGGSAVGLLVGGVLTEALSWEWIFFINAPIGLAALVASLRIVPESRMESRGGIDLAGAVSVTAGVTLLVYAIVKAESFGWLAPRTWALLGGAVLLLGAFVLIERAVKVPLVRLGIFRMRHLTGANLVMLAVMGGLFGTFFFTSIYVQNILGFSAIETGVAFLPMTITIILFSGLAQQLLARVSPRSLGLAGMITSAVGLLMLRGIDADGSYWTDLLPGILVIAAGLGLTFVPLTLIATSGVADEDAGLASGLFNASQQVGGALGLAILTTVANSYTADALGGLTGAPTPEEQASALVEGFQRGFVAGAGLMIIGAVLLAVLVRKRDLDAVNAEQPAAVHI
;
A
#
# COMPACT_ATOMS: atom_id res chain seq x y z
N MET A 1 4.13 -7.38 -38.88
CA MET A 1 5.53 -7.88 -38.82
C MET A 1 5.64 -8.75 -37.57
N ASN A 2 5.67 -10.07 -37.75
CA ASN A 2 5.86 -11.04 -36.67
C ASN A 2 7.31 -10.90 -36.17
N SER A 3 7.50 -10.22 -35.05
CA SER A 3 8.77 -10.27 -34.35
C SER A 3 8.94 -11.70 -33.80
N ALA A 4 9.98 -12.40 -34.23
CA ALA A 4 10.34 -13.71 -33.72
C ALA A 4 10.43 -13.67 -32.18
N PRO A 5 9.99 -14.71 -31.47
CA PRO A 5 10.10 -14.75 -30.02
C PRO A 5 11.57 -14.69 -29.64
N ALA A 6 11.90 -13.80 -28.67
CA ALA A 6 13.25 -13.69 -28.14
C ALA A 6 13.75 -15.09 -27.64
N PRO A 7 15.03 -15.44 -27.82
CA PRO A 7 15.56 -16.72 -27.38
C PRO A 7 15.33 -16.93 -25.87
N ALA A 8 15.07 -18.18 -25.47
CA ALA A 8 14.62 -18.56 -24.11
C ALA A 8 15.53 -18.03 -22.97
N SER A 9 16.83 -17.85 -23.21
CA SER A 9 17.78 -17.29 -22.27
C SER A 9 17.53 -15.80 -21.93
N ASN A 10 16.88 -15.06 -22.81
CA ASN A 10 16.63 -13.61 -22.62
C ASN A 10 15.34 -13.32 -21.81
N ARG A 11 14.37 -14.24 -21.77
CA ARG A 11 13.08 -14.02 -21.07
C ARG A 11 13.24 -13.94 -19.56
N TRP A 12 14.03 -14.82 -18.99
CA TRP A 12 14.32 -14.81 -17.54
C TRP A 12 15.15 -13.60 -17.12
N LEU A 13 16.05 -13.11 -17.98
CA LEU A 13 16.77 -11.86 -17.73
C LEU A 13 15.82 -10.65 -17.72
N VAL A 14 14.81 -10.63 -18.61
CA VAL A 14 13.74 -9.61 -18.58
C VAL A 14 13.02 -9.66 -17.24
N LEU A 15 12.64 -10.86 -16.74
CA LEU A 15 11.98 -11.01 -15.44
C LEU A 15 12.86 -10.46 -14.33
N VAL A 16 14.16 -10.79 -14.29
CA VAL A 16 15.08 -10.29 -13.26
C VAL A 16 15.13 -8.76 -13.26
N MET A 17 15.24 -8.12 -14.43
CA MET A 17 15.30 -6.64 -14.52
C MET A 17 14.01 -5.98 -14.02
N VAL A 18 12.88 -6.54 -14.41
CA VAL A 18 11.56 -6.05 -13.99
C VAL A 18 11.35 -6.27 -12.49
N CYS A 19 11.80 -7.41 -11.96
CA CYS A 19 11.76 -7.71 -10.54
C CYS A 19 12.67 -6.80 -9.70
N ILE A 20 13.85 -6.41 -10.20
CA ILE A 20 14.73 -5.44 -9.50
C ILE A 20 14.03 -4.08 -9.38
N ALA A 21 13.40 -3.58 -10.45
CA ALA A 21 12.67 -2.32 -10.39
C ALA A 21 11.45 -2.40 -9.46
N GLN A 22 10.71 -3.51 -9.48
CA GLN A 22 9.59 -3.71 -8.55
C GLN A 22 10.07 -3.83 -7.10
N PHE A 23 11.16 -4.55 -6.87
CA PHE A 23 11.79 -4.64 -5.56
C PHE A 23 12.16 -3.25 -5.01
N MET A 24 12.74 -2.38 -5.86
CA MET A 24 13.06 -0.99 -5.49
C MET A 24 11.79 -0.22 -5.05
N VAL A 25 10.69 -0.34 -5.78
CA VAL A 25 9.41 0.32 -5.43
C VAL A 25 8.84 -0.21 -4.11
N VAL A 26 8.90 -1.53 -3.88
CA VAL A 26 8.38 -2.17 -2.65
C VAL A 26 9.27 -1.84 -1.45
N LEU A 27 10.59 -1.93 -1.63
CA LEU A 27 11.57 -1.58 -0.61
C LEU A 27 11.38 -0.16 -0.12
N ASP A 28 11.25 0.80 -1.05
CA ASP A 28 11.04 2.22 -0.73
C ASP A 28 9.76 2.46 0.09
N GLY A 29 8.69 1.74 -0.22
CA GLY A 29 7.43 1.84 0.52
C GLY A 29 7.52 1.35 1.97
N THR A 30 8.49 0.49 2.29
CA THR A 30 8.63 -0.13 3.62
C THR A 30 9.79 0.42 4.44
N VAL A 31 10.92 0.73 3.79
CA VAL A 31 12.14 1.23 4.43
C VAL A 31 11.88 2.51 5.24
N VAL A 32 10.99 3.36 4.75
CA VAL A 32 10.66 4.65 5.37
C VAL A 32 10.04 4.50 6.77
N ASN A 33 9.30 3.40 7.03
CA ASN A 33 8.63 3.23 8.32
C ASN A 33 9.60 3.20 9.51
N VAL A 34 10.76 2.59 9.33
CA VAL A 34 11.80 2.52 10.38
C VAL A 34 12.52 3.85 10.56
N ALA A 35 12.64 4.65 9.50
CA ALA A 35 13.32 5.94 9.52
C ALA A 35 12.43 7.11 10.01
N LEU A 36 11.11 6.91 10.17
CA LEU A 36 10.16 7.98 10.50
C LEU A 36 10.58 8.82 11.71
N PRO A 37 11.01 8.27 12.86
CA PRO A 37 11.41 9.08 14.01
C PRO A 37 12.61 9.97 13.70
N HIS A 38 13.62 9.44 13.00
CA HIS A 38 14.81 10.21 12.60
C HIS A 38 14.49 11.32 11.59
N ILE A 39 13.57 11.04 10.65
CA ILE A 39 13.04 12.04 9.70
C ILE A 39 12.30 13.14 10.47
N ALA A 40 11.49 12.77 11.47
CA ALA A 40 10.73 13.71 12.28
C ALA A 40 11.65 14.67 13.04
N GLU A 41 12.68 14.14 13.67
CA GLU A 41 13.67 14.92 14.42
C GLU A 41 14.53 15.81 13.51
N SER A 42 15.03 15.25 12.39
CA SER A 42 15.94 15.94 11.48
C SER A 42 15.30 17.10 10.71
N LEU A 43 14.02 16.95 10.33
CA LEU A 43 13.28 17.93 9.51
C LEU A 43 12.16 18.66 10.28
N ASP A 44 12.12 18.56 11.61
CA ASP A 44 11.12 19.21 12.47
C ASP A 44 9.65 18.90 12.07
N PHE A 45 9.35 17.63 11.73
CA PHE A 45 7.98 17.22 11.46
C PHE A 45 7.15 17.21 12.75
N SER A 46 5.98 17.84 12.71
CA SER A 46 4.98 17.63 13.77
C SER A 46 4.35 16.24 13.70
N ALA A 47 3.83 15.74 14.83
CA ALA A 47 3.10 14.48 14.88
C ALA A 47 1.96 14.41 13.86
N ALA A 48 1.26 15.52 13.60
CA ALA A 48 0.18 15.62 12.61
C ALA A 48 0.68 15.61 11.16
N SER A 49 1.90 16.06 10.88
CA SER A 49 2.46 16.12 9.52
C SER A 49 3.31 14.89 9.15
N LEU A 50 3.86 14.18 10.13
CA LEU A 50 4.71 13.01 9.90
C LEU A 50 4.05 11.91 9.03
N PRO A 51 2.76 11.57 9.17
CA PRO A 51 2.13 10.58 8.31
C PRO A 51 2.14 10.95 6.82
N TRP A 52 2.33 12.23 6.48
CA TRP A 52 2.41 12.68 5.10
C TRP A 52 3.66 12.17 4.37
N VAL A 53 4.72 11.79 5.07
CA VAL A 53 5.90 11.15 4.48
C VAL A 53 5.51 9.86 3.76
N ILE A 54 4.54 9.11 4.31
CA ILE A 54 3.97 7.91 3.68
C ILE A 54 2.86 8.30 2.69
N ASN A 55 1.93 9.16 3.12
CA ASN A 55 0.72 9.48 2.36
C ASN A 55 1.02 10.20 1.04
N ALA A 56 1.99 11.11 0.98
CA ALA A 56 2.35 11.82 -0.24
C ALA A 56 2.76 10.85 -1.37
N TYR A 57 3.55 9.83 -1.03
CA TYR A 57 3.91 8.76 -1.95
C TYR A 57 2.71 7.88 -2.32
N THR A 58 2.03 7.36 -1.30
CA THR A 58 0.99 6.33 -1.44
C THR A 58 -0.22 6.83 -2.23
N LEU A 59 -0.65 8.08 -1.98
CA LEU A 59 -1.80 8.68 -2.68
C LEU A 59 -1.52 8.93 -4.15
N VAL A 60 -0.34 9.46 -4.48
CA VAL A 60 0.04 9.69 -5.88
C VAL A 60 0.28 8.37 -6.58
N PHE A 61 0.97 7.41 -5.93
CA PHE A 61 1.15 6.08 -6.47
C PHE A 61 -0.20 5.40 -6.78
N GLY A 62 -1.10 5.32 -5.79
CA GLY A 62 -2.40 4.68 -5.96
C GLY A 62 -3.31 5.40 -6.96
N GLY A 63 -3.34 6.72 -6.92
CA GLY A 63 -4.18 7.54 -7.79
C GLY A 63 -3.78 7.49 -9.28
N PHE A 64 -2.48 7.41 -9.57
CA PHE A 64 -1.98 7.32 -10.94
C PHE A 64 -1.72 5.89 -11.43
N LEU A 65 -1.93 4.86 -10.60
CA LEU A 65 -1.63 3.46 -10.94
C LEU A 65 -2.40 2.99 -12.19
N LEU A 66 -3.69 3.29 -12.27
CA LEU A 66 -4.54 2.92 -13.41
C LEU A 66 -4.14 3.68 -14.69
N LEU A 67 -3.81 4.97 -14.55
CA LEU A 67 -3.30 5.77 -15.66
C LEU A 67 -1.96 5.21 -16.16
N GLY A 68 -1.08 4.80 -15.25
CA GLY A 68 0.20 4.16 -15.58
C GLY A 68 0.02 2.90 -16.41
N GLY A 69 -0.94 2.04 -16.04
CA GLY A 69 -1.31 0.86 -16.82
C GLY A 69 -1.77 1.21 -18.24
N ARG A 70 -2.64 2.22 -18.36
CA ARG A 70 -3.14 2.68 -19.66
C ARG A 70 -2.05 3.33 -20.52
N LEU A 71 -1.18 4.13 -19.90
CA LEU A 71 -0.03 4.73 -20.58
C LEU A 71 0.95 3.68 -21.11
N ALA A 72 1.16 2.57 -20.37
CA ALA A 72 2.01 1.47 -20.80
C ALA A 72 1.54 0.86 -22.13
N ASP A 73 0.23 0.74 -22.31
CA ASP A 73 -0.34 0.19 -23.55
C ASP A 73 -0.24 1.16 -24.73
N ILE A 74 -0.35 2.48 -24.50
CA ILE A 74 -0.37 3.51 -25.56
C ILE A 74 1.04 3.96 -25.94
N VAL A 75 1.86 4.35 -24.95
CA VAL A 75 3.21 4.90 -25.17
C VAL A 75 4.22 3.79 -25.49
N GLY A 76 3.97 2.60 -24.94
CA GLY A 76 4.87 1.44 -25.01
C GLY A 76 5.38 1.07 -23.61
N ARG A 77 5.35 -0.22 -23.32
CA ARG A 77 5.63 -0.74 -21.98
C ARG A 77 7.04 -0.48 -21.52
N LYS A 78 8.03 -0.71 -22.40
CA LYS A 78 9.44 -0.41 -22.12
C LYS A 78 9.67 1.07 -21.88
N ARG A 79 9.13 1.94 -22.76
CA ARG A 79 9.32 3.39 -22.63
C ARG A 79 8.79 3.93 -21.32
N LEU A 80 7.56 3.53 -20.95
CA LEU A 80 6.97 3.95 -19.68
C LEU A 80 7.74 3.40 -18.50
N PHE A 81 8.16 2.14 -18.55
CA PHE A 81 8.94 1.50 -17.51
C PHE A 81 10.28 2.24 -17.26
N LEU A 82 11.01 2.56 -18.32
CA LEU A 82 12.27 3.32 -18.23
C LEU A 82 12.04 4.75 -17.70
N ALA A 83 11.02 5.45 -18.22
CA ALA A 83 10.67 6.78 -17.74
C ALA A 83 10.29 6.75 -16.25
N GLY A 84 9.52 5.74 -15.82
CA GLY A 84 9.15 5.54 -14.43
C GLY A 84 10.37 5.30 -13.53
N ILE A 85 11.34 4.47 -13.94
CA ILE A 85 12.59 4.28 -13.21
C ILE A 85 13.35 5.60 -13.08
N VAL A 86 13.45 6.40 -14.14
CA VAL A 86 14.14 7.70 -14.09
C VAL A 86 13.44 8.65 -13.10
N VAL A 87 12.12 8.82 -13.23
CA VAL A 87 11.33 9.69 -12.33
C VAL A 87 11.48 9.23 -10.88
N PHE A 88 11.31 7.92 -10.62
CA PHE A 88 11.44 7.35 -9.29
C PHE A 88 12.82 7.60 -8.69
N THR A 89 13.87 7.30 -9.46
CA THR A 89 15.26 7.41 -8.98
C THR A 89 15.66 8.86 -8.71
N VAL A 90 15.30 9.79 -9.62
CA VAL A 90 15.58 11.22 -9.44
C VAL A 90 14.80 11.77 -8.22
N ALA A 91 13.53 11.42 -8.10
CA ALA A 91 12.72 11.84 -6.97
C ALA A 91 13.24 11.24 -5.65
N SER A 92 13.74 10.00 -5.66
CA SER A 92 14.37 9.37 -4.50
C SER A 92 15.63 10.12 -4.06
N VAL A 93 16.49 10.49 -5.00
CA VAL A 93 17.66 11.35 -4.70
C VAL A 93 17.21 12.70 -4.11
N ALA A 94 16.15 13.30 -4.67
CA ALA A 94 15.59 14.54 -4.14
C ALA A 94 15.04 14.37 -2.70
N CYS A 95 14.45 13.19 -2.36
CA CYS A 95 14.06 12.88 -0.99
C CYS A 95 15.26 12.86 -0.03
N GLY A 96 16.37 12.21 -0.43
CA GLY A 96 17.59 12.17 0.38
C GLY A 96 18.32 13.51 0.49
N LEU A 97 18.03 14.47 -0.40
CA LEU A 97 18.57 15.83 -0.35
C LEU A 97 17.62 16.84 0.31
N ALA A 98 16.48 16.37 0.85
CA ALA A 98 15.48 17.26 1.42
C ALA A 98 15.98 17.96 2.70
N GLN A 99 15.76 19.27 2.76
CA GLN A 99 16.15 20.14 3.88
C GLN A 99 14.93 20.74 4.59
N SER A 100 13.72 20.41 4.15
CA SER A 100 12.48 20.82 4.79
C SER A 100 11.39 19.74 4.61
N PRO A 101 10.36 19.73 5.47
CA PRO A 101 9.21 18.85 5.32
C PRO A 101 8.57 18.93 3.94
N GLU A 102 8.35 20.14 3.43
CA GLU A 102 7.67 20.39 2.15
C GLU A 102 8.48 19.81 0.98
N MET A 103 9.81 19.99 1.01
CA MET A 103 10.70 19.44 -0.02
C MET A 103 10.62 17.92 -0.04
N LEU A 104 10.66 17.27 1.13
CA LEU A 104 10.50 15.82 1.25
C LEU A 104 9.14 15.36 0.72
N LEU A 105 8.05 16.02 1.11
CA LEU A 105 6.71 15.63 0.70
C LEU A 105 6.48 15.77 -0.82
N VAL A 106 6.98 16.85 -1.43
CA VAL A 106 6.92 17.02 -2.90
C VAL A 106 7.74 15.95 -3.60
N ALA A 107 8.95 15.67 -3.13
CA ALA A 107 9.80 14.62 -3.70
C ALA A 107 9.15 13.24 -3.55
N ARG A 108 8.53 12.93 -2.40
CA ARG A 108 7.74 11.70 -2.17
C ARG A 108 6.55 11.57 -3.13
N ALA A 109 5.84 12.66 -3.39
CA ALA A 109 4.75 12.66 -4.37
C ALA A 109 5.26 12.34 -5.79
N LEU A 110 6.37 12.96 -6.22
CA LEU A 110 7.01 12.67 -7.51
C LEU A 110 7.52 11.21 -7.57
N GLN A 111 8.06 10.70 -6.48
CA GLN A 111 8.51 9.31 -6.37
C GLN A 111 7.32 8.35 -6.50
N GLY A 112 6.16 8.66 -5.89
CA GLY A 112 4.91 7.92 -6.06
C GLY A 112 4.44 7.88 -7.51
N LEU A 113 4.57 8.99 -8.25
CA LEU A 113 4.28 9.04 -9.69
C LEU A 113 5.21 8.10 -10.48
N GLY A 114 6.52 8.11 -10.18
CA GLY A 114 7.48 7.16 -10.75
C GLY A 114 7.09 5.70 -10.50
N GLY A 115 6.71 5.36 -9.27
CA GLY A 115 6.21 4.04 -8.91
C GLY A 115 4.96 3.63 -9.68
N ALA A 116 4.00 4.56 -9.85
CA ALA A 116 2.78 4.35 -10.64
C ALA A 116 3.05 4.10 -12.13
N MET A 117 4.17 4.54 -12.65
CA MET A 117 4.61 4.23 -14.02
C MET A 117 5.35 2.88 -14.08
N VAL A 118 6.19 2.58 -13.08
CA VAL A 118 7.00 1.34 -13.04
C VAL A 118 6.15 0.10 -12.85
N SER A 119 5.33 0.04 -11.79
CA SER A 119 4.65 -1.19 -11.36
C SER A 119 3.72 -1.80 -12.40
N PRO A 120 2.77 -1.06 -13.03
CA PRO A 120 1.89 -1.63 -14.03
C PRO A 120 2.62 -1.95 -15.34
N ALA A 121 3.61 -1.13 -15.75
CA ALA A 121 4.42 -1.40 -16.93
C ALA A 121 5.25 -2.68 -16.74
N ALA A 122 5.83 -2.86 -15.57
CA ALA A 122 6.58 -4.03 -15.18
C ALA A 122 5.72 -5.31 -15.25
N LEU A 123 4.55 -5.32 -14.62
CA LEU A 123 3.63 -6.46 -14.67
C LEU A 123 3.19 -6.77 -16.11
N SER A 124 2.92 -5.74 -16.90
CA SER A 124 2.56 -5.89 -18.32
C SER A 124 3.71 -6.46 -19.16
N ILE A 125 4.96 -6.11 -18.87
CA ILE A 125 6.14 -6.71 -19.51
C ILE A 125 6.24 -8.19 -19.16
N VAL A 126 6.05 -8.58 -17.89
CA VAL A 126 6.06 -9.99 -17.46
C VAL A 126 4.99 -10.78 -18.22
N THR A 127 3.75 -10.33 -18.21
CA THR A 127 2.62 -11.06 -18.79
C THR A 127 2.73 -11.23 -20.31
N THR A 128 3.39 -10.29 -21.01
CA THR A 128 3.59 -10.36 -22.46
C THR A 128 4.84 -11.10 -22.89
N THR A 129 5.85 -11.16 -22.02
CA THR A 129 7.09 -11.91 -22.26
C THR A 129 6.87 -13.41 -22.08
N PHE A 130 6.09 -13.82 -21.08
CA PHE A 130 5.78 -15.21 -20.76
C PHE A 130 4.39 -15.57 -21.30
N ARG A 131 4.33 -16.15 -22.50
CA ARG A 131 3.06 -16.52 -23.17
C ARG A 131 2.60 -17.93 -22.81
N ASP A 132 3.52 -18.83 -22.50
CA ASP A 132 3.20 -20.18 -22.02
C ASP A 132 2.57 -20.09 -20.63
N PRO A 133 1.42 -20.75 -20.37
CA PRO A 133 0.72 -20.67 -19.09
C PRO A 133 1.58 -21.12 -17.89
N GLY A 134 2.39 -22.18 -18.06
CA GLY A 134 3.26 -22.72 -17.00
C GLY A 134 4.43 -21.79 -16.68
N GLU A 135 5.10 -21.24 -17.71
CA GLU A 135 6.17 -20.25 -17.52
C GLU A 135 5.61 -18.94 -16.93
N ARG A 136 4.44 -18.50 -17.38
CA ARG A 136 3.76 -17.30 -16.87
C ARG A 136 3.41 -17.44 -15.39
N ALA A 137 2.88 -18.59 -14.97
CA ALA A 137 2.58 -18.87 -13.58
C ALA A 137 3.83 -18.79 -12.70
N LYS A 138 4.97 -19.38 -13.15
CA LYS A 138 6.26 -19.28 -12.47
C LYS A 138 6.77 -17.82 -12.38
N ALA A 139 6.70 -17.06 -13.47
CA ALA A 139 7.12 -15.66 -13.50
C ALA A 139 6.29 -14.78 -12.54
N LEU A 140 4.96 -14.97 -12.51
CA LEU A 140 4.08 -14.27 -11.59
C LEU A 140 4.29 -14.69 -10.13
N SER A 141 4.66 -15.96 -9.87
CA SER A 141 5.03 -16.41 -8.52
C SER A 141 6.31 -15.74 -8.03
N VAL A 142 7.32 -15.58 -8.89
CA VAL A 142 8.54 -14.82 -8.58
C VAL A 142 8.19 -13.35 -8.31
N TRP A 143 7.35 -12.74 -9.13
CA TRP A 143 6.85 -11.37 -8.94
C TRP A 143 6.17 -11.18 -7.58
N ALA A 144 5.28 -12.09 -7.19
CA ALA A 144 4.60 -12.06 -5.90
C ALA A 144 5.59 -12.24 -4.72
N ALA A 145 6.57 -13.13 -4.87
CA ALA A 145 7.61 -13.33 -3.88
C ALA A 145 8.46 -12.08 -3.64
N ILE A 146 8.74 -11.29 -4.70
CA ILE A 146 9.45 -10.01 -4.60
C ILE A 146 8.63 -8.99 -3.79
N ALA A 147 7.31 -8.93 -3.96
CA ALA A 147 6.46 -8.01 -3.20
C ALA A 147 6.53 -8.29 -1.69
N VAL A 148 6.49 -9.57 -1.31
CA VAL A 148 6.54 -9.97 0.11
C VAL A 148 7.96 -9.90 0.67
N GLY A 149 8.95 -10.48 -0.04
CA GLY A 149 10.35 -10.46 0.38
C GLY A 149 10.95 -9.07 0.40
N GLY A 150 10.57 -8.22 -0.56
CA GLY A 150 10.99 -6.81 -0.62
C GLY A 150 10.56 -6.02 0.61
N SER A 151 9.35 -6.27 1.12
CA SER A 151 8.88 -5.61 2.34
C SER A 151 9.71 -5.99 3.58
N ALA A 152 10.04 -7.28 3.74
CA ALA A 152 10.88 -7.74 4.85
C ALA A 152 12.30 -7.16 4.77
N VAL A 153 12.90 -7.24 3.57
CA VAL A 153 14.25 -6.69 3.32
C VAL A 153 14.25 -5.18 3.53
N GLY A 154 13.18 -4.47 3.11
CA GLY A 154 13.05 -3.02 3.28
C GLY A 154 13.13 -2.60 4.76
N LEU A 155 12.44 -3.28 5.64
CA LEU A 155 12.48 -2.98 7.08
C LEU A 155 13.88 -3.17 7.67
N LEU A 156 14.57 -4.28 7.33
CA LEU A 156 15.94 -4.55 7.80
C LEU A 156 16.94 -3.55 7.23
N VAL A 157 16.92 -3.36 5.90
CA VAL A 157 17.81 -2.43 5.21
C VAL A 157 17.56 -1.00 5.71
N GLY A 158 16.30 -0.65 5.97
CA GLY A 158 15.92 0.63 6.55
C GLY A 158 16.58 0.87 7.90
N GLY A 159 16.52 -0.14 8.79
CA GLY A 159 17.18 -0.08 10.08
C GLY A 159 18.69 0.09 9.97
N VAL A 160 19.33 -0.76 9.16
CA VAL A 160 20.80 -0.71 8.96
C VAL A 160 21.26 0.62 8.36
N LEU A 161 20.58 1.12 7.32
CA LEU A 161 20.98 2.37 6.67
C LEU A 161 20.77 3.57 7.58
N THR A 162 19.64 3.62 8.29
CA THR A 162 19.31 4.73 9.20
C THR A 162 20.29 4.82 10.37
N GLU A 163 20.69 3.69 10.95
CA GLU A 163 21.56 3.65 12.11
C GLU A 163 23.05 3.76 11.74
N ALA A 164 23.49 3.00 10.70
CA ALA A 164 24.92 2.96 10.34
C ALA A 164 25.39 4.20 9.55
N LEU A 165 24.48 4.87 8.85
CA LEU A 165 24.78 6.04 8.03
C LEU A 165 23.92 7.23 8.45
N SER A 166 22.72 7.36 7.88
CA SER A 166 21.71 8.33 8.26
C SER A 166 20.39 8.03 7.52
N TRP A 167 19.27 8.66 7.91
CA TRP A 167 17.96 8.39 7.31
C TRP A 167 17.91 8.68 5.80
N GLU A 168 18.69 9.61 5.26
CA GLU A 168 18.72 9.98 3.84
C GLU A 168 19.16 8.79 2.96
N TRP A 169 19.96 7.88 3.49
CA TRP A 169 20.46 6.73 2.75
C TRP A 169 19.37 5.72 2.38
N ILE A 170 18.23 5.73 3.10
CA ILE A 170 17.07 4.92 2.69
C ILE A 170 16.56 5.31 1.30
N PHE A 171 16.76 6.58 0.92
CA PHE A 171 16.41 7.10 -0.40
C PHE A 171 17.57 6.97 -1.38
N PHE A 172 18.80 7.27 -0.96
CA PHE A 172 19.97 7.16 -1.83
C PHE A 172 20.25 5.75 -2.32
N ILE A 173 19.89 4.70 -1.58
CA ILE A 173 20.04 3.30 -2.01
C ILE A 173 19.30 3.00 -3.32
N ASN A 174 18.22 3.73 -3.61
CA ASN A 174 17.47 3.59 -4.85
C ASN A 174 18.25 4.10 -6.08
N ALA A 175 19.23 5.00 -5.91
CA ALA A 175 19.99 5.55 -7.02
C ALA A 175 20.84 4.49 -7.74
N PRO A 176 21.71 3.71 -7.08
CA PRO A 176 22.47 2.65 -7.74
C PRO A 176 21.57 1.54 -8.28
N ILE A 177 20.49 1.17 -7.56
CA ILE A 177 19.53 0.13 -7.99
C ILE A 177 18.80 0.61 -9.25
N GLY A 178 18.27 1.84 -9.24
CA GLY A 178 17.55 2.42 -10.36
C GLY A 178 18.44 2.63 -11.59
N LEU A 179 19.69 3.09 -11.40
CA LEU A 179 20.66 3.23 -12.49
C LEU A 179 21.00 1.87 -13.12
N ALA A 180 21.25 0.86 -12.30
CA ALA A 180 21.52 -0.51 -12.78
C ALA A 180 20.31 -1.09 -13.53
N ALA A 181 19.10 -0.95 -12.96
CA ALA A 181 17.85 -1.37 -13.60
C ALA A 181 17.62 -0.64 -14.93
N LEU A 182 17.88 0.68 -14.99
CA LEU A 182 17.72 1.50 -16.20
C LEU A 182 18.67 1.03 -17.30
N VAL A 183 19.98 0.98 -17.02
CA VAL A 183 21.01 0.63 -18.01
C VAL A 183 20.80 -0.79 -18.55
N ALA A 184 20.52 -1.75 -17.67
CA ALA A 184 20.27 -3.12 -18.07
C ALA A 184 18.96 -3.25 -18.87
N SER A 185 17.89 -2.58 -18.45
CA SER A 185 16.58 -2.64 -19.13
C SER A 185 16.62 -1.98 -20.53
N LEU A 186 17.47 -0.98 -20.75
CA LEU A 186 17.67 -0.39 -22.09
C LEU A 186 18.05 -1.44 -23.13
N ARG A 187 18.84 -2.44 -22.76
CA ARG A 187 19.36 -3.50 -23.66
C ARG A 187 18.52 -4.77 -23.63
N ILE A 188 17.97 -5.13 -22.47
CA ILE A 188 17.38 -6.45 -22.24
C ILE A 188 15.87 -6.47 -22.48
N VAL A 189 15.14 -5.40 -22.06
CA VAL A 189 13.70 -5.36 -22.17
C VAL A 189 13.27 -5.03 -23.60
N PRO A 190 12.47 -5.90 -24.27
CA PRO A 190 11.96 -5.61 -25.59
C PRO A 190 10.86 -4.54 -25.55
N GLU A 191 10.76 -3.71 -26.57
CA GLU A 191 9.61 -2.82 -26.71
C GLU A 191 8.38 -3.64 -27.12
N SER A 192 7.28 -3.43 -26.41
CA SER A 192 5.98 -3.98 -26.76
C SER A 192 4.91 -2.91 -26.57
N ARG A 193 4.04 -2.80 -27.54
CA ARG A 193 2.99 -1.80 -27.60
C ARG A 193 1.72 -2.44 -28.15
N MET A 194 0.58 -2.12 -27.55
CA MET A 194 -0.69 -2.51 -28.16
C MET A 194 -1.09 -1.46 -29.21
N GLU A 195 -1.65 -1.88 -30.32
CA GLU A 195 -2.29 -0.98 -31.28
C GLU A 195 -3.64 -0.47 -30.71
N SER A 196 -3.55 0.25 -29.58
CA SER A 196 -4.73 0.78 -28.92
C SER A 196 -5.10 2.13 -29.53
N ARG A 197 -6.30 2.23 -30.11
CA ARG A 197 -6.90 3.49 -30.61
C ARG A 197 -7.56 4.31 -29.49
N GLY A 198 -7.13 4.20 -28.24
CA GLY A 198 -7.77 4.85 -27.10
C GLY A 198 -7.04 6.11 -26.65
N GLY A 199 -7.80 7.09 -26.14
CA GLY A 199 -7.30 8.28 -25.49
C GLY A 199 -6.74 8.02 -24.08
N ILE A 200 -6.16 9.07 -23.48
CA ILE A 200 -5.67 9.11 -22.10
C ILE A 200 -6.65 9.96 -21.29
N ASP A 201 -7.20 9.41 -20.21
CA ASP A 201 -8.02 10.18 -19.27
C ASP A 201 -7.14 10.75 -18.14
N LEU A 202 -6.38 11.79 -18.48
CA LEU A 202 -5.58 12.52 -17.50
C LEU A 202 -6.48 13.29 -16.51
N ALA A 203 -7.63 13.78 -16.98
CA ALA A 203 -8.57 14.52 -16.14
C ALA A 203 -9.18 13.64 -15.04
N GLY A 204 -9.56 12.39 -15.39
CA GLY A 204 -10.00 11.41 -14.41
C GLY A 204 -8.93 11.08 -13.39
N ALA A 205 -7.68 10.80 -13.83
CA ALA A 205 -6.58 10.51 -12.92
C ALA A 205 -6.27 11.67 -11.97
N VAL A 206 -6.19 12.89 -12.48
CA VAL A 206 -5.91 14.08 -11.67
C VAL A 206 -7.06 14.34 -10.69
N SER A 207 -8.32 14.24 -11.14
CA SER A 207 -9.47 14.53 -10.28
C SER A 207 -9.63 13.52 -9.15
N VAL A 208 -9.43 12.21 -9.39
CA VAL A 208 -9.51 11.19 -8.32
C VAL A 208 -8.34 11.34 -7.35
N THR A 209 -7.10 11.55 -7.84
CA THR A 209 -5.93 11.73 -6.99
C THR A 209 -6.06 12.98 -6.13
N ALA A 210 -6.40 14.11 -6.73
CA ALA A 210 -6.61 15.37 -6.01
C ALA A 210 -7.77 15.28 -5.01
N GLY A 211 -8.87 14.61 -5.39
CA GLY A 211 -10.04 14.41 -4.52
C GLY A 211 -9.72 13.58 -3.29
N VAL A 212 -9.01 12.45 -3.45
CA VAL A 212 -8.59 11.60 -2.32
C VAL A 212 -7.53 12.31 -1.47
N THR A 213 -6.56 12.99 -2.09
CA THR A 213 -5.54 13.76 -1.36
C THR A 213 -6.18 14.87 -0.52
N LEU A 214 -7.15 15.61 -1.09
CA LEU A 214 -7.87 16.65 -0.37
C LEU A 214 -8.72 16.07 0.78
N LEU A 215 -9.32 14.89 0.58
CA LEU A 215 -10.05 14.19 1.63
C LEU A 215 -9.14 13.84 2.82
N VAL A 216 -7.99 13.23 2.53
CA VAL A 216 -6.97 12.90 3.56
C VAL A 216 -6.50 14.17 4.27
N TYR A 217 -6.19 15.22 3.51
CA TYR A 217 -5.79 16.51 4.09
C TYR A 217 -6.87 17.11 5.00
N ALA A 218 -8.13 17.04 4.58
CA ALA A 218 -9.25 17.53 5.39
C ALA A 218 -9.38 16.76 6.71
N ILE A 219 -9.23 15.44 6.70
CA ILE A 219 -9.28 14.59 7.90
C ILE A 219 -8.14 14.94 8.85
N VAL A 220 -6.90 15.00 8.37
CA VAL A 220 -5.73 15.34 9.19
C VAL A 220 -5.84 16.75 9.79
N LYS A 221 -6.31 17.73 8.99
CA LYS A 221 -6.46 19.12 9.45
C LYS A 221 -7.69 19.38 10.30
N ALA A 222 -8.68 18.48 10.30
CA ALA A 222 -9.87 18.61 11.11
C ALA A 222 -9.57 18.68 12.61
N GLU A 223 -8.50 18.03 13.07
CA GLU A 223 -8.02 18.11 14.44
C GLU A 223 -7.60 19.54 14.81
N SER A 224 -6.77 20.20 14.00
CA SER A 224 -6.26 21.54 14.27
C SER A 224 -7.27 22.66 13.97
N PHE A 225 -8.15 22.48 12.98
CA PHE A 225 -9.17 23.47 12.61
C PHE A 225 -10.45 23.34 13.43
N GLY A 226 -10.70 22.15 13.98
CA GLY A 226 -11.98 21.73 14.57
C GLY A 226 -12.89 21.05 13.55
N TRP A 227 -13.53 19.95 13.96
CA TRP A 227 -14.44 19.16 13.10
C TRP A 227 -15.67 19.95 12.62
N LEU A 228 -16.14 20.95 13.40
CA LEU A 228 -17.27 21.79 13.05
C LEU A 228 -16.87 23.10 12.36
N ALA A 229 -15.59 23.35 12.15
CA ALA A 229 -15.11 24.57 11.52
C ALA A 229 -15.52 24.67 10.05
N PRO A 230 -15.93 25.86 9.57
CA PRO A 230 -16.29 26.06 8.16
C PRO A 230 -15.17 25.66 7.18
N ARG A 231 -13.91 25.81 7.58
CA ARG A 231 -12.73 25.39 6.78
C ARG A 231 -12.69 23.88 6.56
N THR A 232 -12.97 23.08 7.60
CA THR A 232 -13.01 21.62 7.50
C THR A 232 -14.12 21.19 6.54
N TRP A 233 -15.31 21.77 6.65
CA TRP A 233 -16.42 21.46 5.74
C TRP A 233 -16.15 21.94 4.31
N ALA A 234 -15.47 23.08 4.12
CA ALA A 234 -15.07 23.53 2.79
C ALA A 234 -14.08 22.56 2.12
N LEU A 235 -13.10 22.02 2.87
CA LEU A 235 -12.15 21.02 2.37
C LEU A 235 -12.85 19.69 2.04
N LEU A 236 -13.72 19.20 2.93
CA LEU A 236 -14.52 17.99 2.69
C LEU A 236 -15.44 18.16 1.48
N GLY A 237 -16.11 19.32 1.38
CA GLY A 237 -16.93 19.65 0.22
C GLY A 237 -16.14 19.69 -1.08
N GLY A 238 -14.94 20.30 -1.07
CA GLY A 238 -14.02 20.29 -2.19
C GLY A 238 -13.58 18.87 -2.60
N ALA A 239 -13.28 18.01 -1.64
CA ALA A 239 -12.97 16.61 -1.90
C ALA A 239 -14.14 15.86 -2.57
N VAL A 240 -15.36 16.04 -2.04
CA VAL A 240 -16.58 15.45 -2.63
C VAL A 240 -16.84 15.98 -4.04
N LEU A 241 -16.62 17.28 -4.29
CA LEU A 241 -16.76 17.86 -5.62
C LEU A 241 -15.75 17.28 -6.61
N LEU A 242 -14.48 17.12 -6.22
CA LEU A 242 -13.43 16.51 -7.08
C LEU A 242 -13.74 15.04 -7.38
N LEU A 243 -14.17 14.27 -6.38
CA LEU A 243 -14.55 12.86 -6.57
C LEU A 243 -15.85 12.74 -7.39
N GLY A 244 -16.79 13.66 -7.23
CA GLY A 244 -17.97 13.79 -8.07
C GLY A 244 -17.60 14.15 -9.52
N ALA A 245 -16.69 15.09 -9.72
CA ALA A 245 -16.15 15.44 -11.03
C ALA A 245 -15.47 14.23 -11.70
N PHE A 246 -14.69 13.45 -10.95
CA PHE A 246 -14.13 12.18 -11.42
C PHE A 246 -15.22 11.27 -12.00
N VAL A 247 -16.29 11.00 -11.23
CA VAL A 247 -17.39 10.13 -11.70
C VAL A 247 -18.08 10.71 -12.94
N LEU A 248 -18.22 12.03 -13.05
CA LEU A 248 -18.81 12.67 -14.22
C LEU A 248 -17.88 12.58 -15.45
N ILE A 249 -16.59 12.77 -15.25
CA ILE A 249 -15.56 12.62 -16.30
C ILE A 249 -15.58 11.17 -16.84
N GLU A 250 -15.52 10.16 -15.94
CA GLU A 250 -15.55 8.76 -16.31
C GLU A 250 -16.82 8.34 -17.10
N ARG A 251 -17.93 9.04 -16.87
CA ARG A 251 -19.18 8.84 -17.66
C ARG A 251 -19.15 9.53 -19.03
N ALA A 252 -18.38 10.61 -19.15
CA ALA A 252 -18.39 11.47 -20.34
C ALA A 252 -17.30 11.09 -21.35
N VAL A 253 -16.13 10.58 -20.87
CA VAL A 253 -15.01 10.26 -21.76
C VAL A 253 -15.25 8.95 -22.53
N LYS A 254 -14.74 8.92 -23.78
CA LYS A 254 -14.86 7.72 -24.64
C LYS A 254 -14.05 6.54 -24.14
N VAL A 255 -12.96 6.79 -23.43
CA VAL A 255 -12.04 5.77 -22.92
C VAL A 255 -11.75 6.10 -21.45
N PRO A 256 -12.63 5.67 -20.52
CA PRO A 256 -12.47 5.94 -19.10
C PRO A 256 -11.32 5.14 -18.51
N LEU A 257 -10.71 5.66 -17.42
CA LEU A 257 -9.74 4.91 -16.59
C LEU A 257 -10.43 3.75 -15.91
N VAL A 258 -11.63 4.01 -15.39
CA VAL A 258 -12.44 3.03 -14.69
C VAL A 258 -13.78 2.91 -15.39
N ARG A 259 -14.04 1.78 -16.04
CA ARG A 259 -15.38 1.47 -16.54
C ARG A 259 -16.33 1.30 -15.35
N LEU A 260 -17.13 2.34 -15.04
CA LEU A 260 -18.00 2.33 -13.86
C LEU A 260 -18.95 1.12 -13.81
N GLY A 261 -19.19 0.46 -14.95
CA GLY A 261 -19.93 -0.81 -15.04
C GLY A 261 -19.32 -1.94 -14.21
N ILE A 262 -17.99 -1.93 -13.95
CA ILE A 262 -17.31 -2.97 -13.18
C ILE A 262 -17.80 -3.00 -11.72
N PHE A 263 -18.24 -1.85 -11.18
CA PHE A 263 -18.82 -1.77 -9.83
C PHE A 263 -20.19 -2.41 -9.67
N ARG A 264 -20.82 -2.87 -10.77
CA ARG A 264 -22.03 -3.71 -10.71
C ARG A 264 -21.72 -5.12 -10.23
N MET A 265 -20.46 -5.56 -10.34
CA MET A 265 -19.98 -6.83 -9.80
C MET A 265 -19.80 -6.67 -8.29
N ARG A 266 -20.79 -7.17 -7.52
CA ARG A 266 -20.87 -6.96 -6.06
C ARG A 266 -19.66 -7.51 -5.30
N HIS A 267 -19.14 -8.68 -5.72
CA HIS A 267 -17.95 -9.29 -5.12
C HIS A 267 -16.70 -8.44 -5.33
N LEU A 268 -16.48 -7.90 -6.54
CA LEU A 268 -15.35 -7.01 -6.83
C LEU A 268 -15.46 -5.71 -6.03
N THR A 269 -16.62 -5.04 -6.05
CA THR A 269 -16.85 -3.82 -5.27
C THR A 269 -16.68 -4.07 -3.78
N GLY A 270 -17.24 -5.17 -3.29
CA GLY A 270 -17.10 -5.59 -1.90
C GLY A 270 -15.65 -5.81 -1.51
N ALA A 271 -14.88 -6.55 -2.32
CA ALA A 271 -13.46 -6.81 -2.05
C ALA A 271 -12.62 -5.52 -2.03
N ASN A 272 -12.89 -4.57 -2.94
CA ASN A 272 -12.21 -3.26 -2.95
C ASN A 272 -12.53 -2.43 -1.71
N LEU A 273 -13.79 -2.36 -1.29
CA LEU A 273 -14.18 -1.64 -0.06
C LEU A 273 -13.61 -2.28 1.20
N VAL A 274 -13.59 -3.61 1.25
CA VAL A 274 -12.95 -4.36 2.35
C VAL A 274 -11.46 -4.07 2.39
N MET A 275 -10.80 -4.05 1.23
CA MET A 275 -9.36 -3.80 1.15
C MET A 275 -8.99 -2.40 1.65
N LEU A 276 -9.83 -1.37 1.41
CA LEU A 276 -9.64 -0.04 2.00
C LEU A 276 -9.54 -0.11 3.53
N ALA A 277 -10.43 -0.85 4.17
CA ALA A 277 -10.45 -0.98 5.63
C ALA A 277 -9.25 -1.78 6.15
N VAL A 278 -8.92 -2.90 5.50
CA VAL A 278 -7.80 -3.78 5.89
C VAL A 278 -6.46 -3.05 5.80
N MET A 279 -6.22 -2.34 4.70
CA MET A 279 -4.97 -1.61 4.50
C MET A 279 -4.86 -0.40 5.44
N GLY A 280 -5.99 0.25 5.76
CA GLY A 280 -6.02 1.31 6.76
C GLY A 280 -5.55 0.84 8.12
N GLY A 281 -6.04 -0.29 8.59
CA GLY A 281 -5.59 -0.91 9.84
C GLY A 281 -4.11 -1.32 9.80
N LEU A 282 -3.66 -1.88 8.69
CA LEU A 282 -2.28 -2.33 8.51
C LEU A 282 -1.29 -1.15 8.54
N PHE A 283 -1.53 -0.09 7.78
CA PHE A 283 -0.63 1.08 7.73
C PHE A 283 -0.55 1.77 9.08
N GLY A 284 -1.68 1.93 9.79
CA GLY A 284 -1.69 2.45 11.15
C GLY A 284 -0.91 1.57 12.13
N THR A 285 -1.03 0.25 12.01
CA THR A 285 -0.26 -0.70 12.84
C THR A 285 1.24 -0.51 12.63
N PHE A 286 1.72 -0.48 11.39
CA PHE A 286 3.14 -0.25 11.11
C PHE A 286 3.61 1.10 11.65
N PHE A 287 2.85 2.16 11.44
CA PHE A 287 3.19 3.51 11.87
C PHE A 287 3.32 3.61 13.40
N PHE A 288 2.26 3.22 14.13
CA PHE A 288 2.27 3.32 15.58
C PHE A 288 3.29 2.38 16.23
N THR A 289 3.42 1.15 15.71
CA THR A 289 4.41 0.19 16.21
C THR A 289 5.83 0.71 16.01
N SER A 290 6.14 1.31 14.85
CA SER A 290 7.48 1.86 14.60
C SER A 290 7.84 2.96 15.58
N ILE A 291 6.90 3.89 15.84
CA ILE A 291 7.11 4.99 16.76
C ILE A 291 7.17 4.48 18.21
N TYR A 292 6.29 3.56 18.61
CA TYR A 292 6.28 2.98 19.96
C TYR A 292 7.58 2.26 20.27
N VAL A 293 8.05 1.40 19.37
CA VAL A 293 9.27 0.61 19.58
C VAL A 293 10.51 1.51 19.69
N GLN A 294 10.60 2.59 18.89
CA GLN A 294 11.75 3.50 18.91
C GLN A 294 11.65 4.53 20.02
N ASN A 295 10.52 5.24 20.15
CA ASN A 295 10.43 6.39 21.05
C ASN A 295 10.06 6.00 22.50
N ILE A 296 9.37 4.87 22.71
CA ILE A 296 8.95 4.42 24.04
C ILE A 296 9.84 3.30 24.53
N LEU A 297 10.05 2.23 23.73
CA LEU A 297 10.89 1.11 24.14
C LEU A 297 12.39 1.36 23.95
N GLY A 298 12.79 2.46 23.27
CA GLY A 298 14.18 2.85 23.09
C GLY A 298 14.97 1.94 22.13
N PHE A 299 14.29 1.21 21.24
CA PHE A 299 14.96 0.36 20.24
C PHE A 299 15.65 1.22 19.20
N SER A 300 16.84 0.77 18.78
CA SER A 300 17.51 1.35 17.63
C SER A 300 16.72 1.07 16.33
N ALA A 301 17.10 1.75 15.25
CA ALA A 301 16.50 1.52 13.94
C ALA A 301 16.71 0.06 13.44
N ILE A 302 17.88 -0.53 13.68
CA ILE A 302 18.17 -1.93 13.35
C ILE A 302 17.29 -2.86 14.19
N GLU A 303 17.23 -2.66 15.49
CA GLU A 303 16.38 -3.46 16.38
C GLU A 303 14.92 -3.38 16.00
N THR A 304 14.45 -2.19 15.59
CA THR A 304 13.09 -1.99 15.06
C THR A 304 12.87 -2.82 13.78
N GLY A 305 13.81 -2.79 12.84
CA GLY A 305 13.74 -3.61 11.63
C GLY A 305 13.63 -5.11 11.95
N VAL A 306 14.43 -5.58 12.90
CA VAL A 306 14.39 -6.97 13.38
C VAL A 306 13.06 -7.28 14.10
N ALA A 307 12.53 -6.34 14.89
CA ALA A 307 11.26 -6.49 15.60
C ALA A 307 10.05 -6.68 14.66
N PHE A 308 10.12 -6.21 13.42
CA PHE A 308 9.08 -6.45 12.41
C PHE A 308 9.18 -7.80 11.69
N LEU A 309 10.31 -8.52 11.78
CA LEU A 309 10.48 -9.82 11.09
C LEU A 309 9.46 -10.87 11.52
N PRO A 310 9.15 -11.07 12.82
CA PRO A 310 8.15 -12.04 13.25
C PRO A 310 6.78 -11.77 12.59
N MET A 311 6.39 -10.49 12.44
CA MET A 311 5.16 -10.10 11.74
C MET A 311 5.18 -10.56 10.28
N THR A 312 6.25 -10.25 9.55
CA THR A 312 6.39 -10.59 8.13
C THR A 312 6.39 -12.11 7.91
N ILE A 313 7.15 -12.85 8.71
CA ILE A 313 7.20 -14.32 8.66
C ILE A 313 5.81 -14.90 8.92
N THR A 314 5.09 -14.39 9.91
CA THR A 314 3.75 -14.87 10.25
C THR A 314 2.76 -14.59 9.12
N ILE A 315 2.80 -13.42 8.46
CA ILE A 315 1.96 -13.14 7.29
C ILE A 315 2.23 -14.17 6.18
N ILE A 316 3.49 -14.48 5.89
CA ILE A 316 3.87 -15.46 4.85
C ILE A 316 3.33 -16.85 5.20
N LEU A 317 3.55 -17.33 6.42
CA LEU A 317 3.10 -18.64 6.88
C LEU A 317 1.58 -18.78 6.81
N PHE A 318 0.84 -17.78 7.29
CA PHE A 318 -0.62 -17.80 7.29
C PHE A 318 -1.21 -17.54 5.90
N SER A 319 -0.52 -16.84 4.99
CA SER A 319 -0.90 -16.74 3.58
C SER A 319 -0.75 -18.10 2.88
N GLY A 320 0.31 -18.85 3.16
CA GLY A 320 0.48 -20.22 2.69
C GLY A 320 -0.59 -21.17 3.24
N LEU A 321 -0.91 -21.04 4.52
CA LEU A 321 -2.01 -21.79 5.14
C LEU A 321 -3.36 -21.42 4.51
N ALA A 322 -3.62 -20.14 4.24
CA ALA A 322 -4.83 -19.67 3.58
C ALA A 322 -5.03 -20.35 2.21
N GLN A 323 -3.97 -20.45 1.39
CA GLN A 323 -4.02 -21.14 0.10
C GLN A 323 -4.44 -22.62 0.26
N GLN A 324 -3.90 -23.32 1.25
CA GLN A 324 -4.27 -24.71 1.52
C GLN A 324 -5.72 -24.84 2.01
N LEU A 325 -6.14 -23.92 2.87
CA LEU A 325 -7.52 -23.92 3.44
C LEU A 325 -8.58 -23.59 2.39
N LEU A 326 -8.26 -22.81 1.35
CA LEU A 326 -9.16 -22.48 0.26
C LEU A 326 -9.67 -23.71 -0.51
N ALA A 327 -8.97 -24.85 -0.43
CA ALA A 327 -9.46 -26.13 -0.96
C ALA A 327 -10.67 -26.68 -0.19
N ARG A 328 -10.91 -26.23 1.05
CA ARG A 328 -11.94 -26.77 1.97
C ARG A 328 -12.89 -25.71 2.53
N VAL A 329 -12.44 -24.46 2.57
CA VAL A 329 -13.15 -23.34 3.20
C VAL A 329 -13.39 -22.25 2.17
N SER A 330 -14.60 -21.68 2.14
CA SER A 330 -14.91 -20.60 1.21
C SER A 330 -14.02 -19.38 1.40
N PRO A 331 -13.62 -18.66 0.33
CA PRO A 331 -12.81 -17.45 0.43
C PRO A 331 -13.43 -16.40 1.38
N ARG A 332 -14.78 -16.28 1.35
CA ARG A 332 -15.51 -15.38 2.23
C ARG A 332 -15.33 -15.73 3.70
N SER A 333 -15.51 -17.01 4.06
CA SER A 333 -15.40 -17.46 5.47
C SER A 333 -13.98 -17.28 6.00
N LEU A 334 -12.99 -17.57 5.15
CA LEU A 334 -11.58 -17.43 5.53
C LEU A 334 -11.18 -15.96 5.70
N GLY A 335 -11.62 -15.08 4.81
CA GLY A 335 -11.39 -13.64 4.92
C GLY A 335 -12.07 -13.03 6.17
N LEU A 336 -13.31 -13.48 6.50
CA LEU A 336 -13.98 -13.07 7.73
C LEU A 336 -13.19 -13.51 8.98
N ALA A 337 -12.77 -14.77 9.04
CA ALA A 337 -11.95 -15.27 10.15
C ALA A 337 -10.65 -14.47 10.29
N GLY A 338 -9.97 -14.18 9.16
CA GLY A 338 -8.74 -13.39 9.16
C GLY A 338 -8.93 -11.97 9.70
N MET A 339 -9.97 -11.26 9.26
CA MET A 339 -10.25 -9.90 9.74
C MET A 339 -10.64 -9.87 11.22
N ILE A 340 -11.42 -10.85 11.70
CA ILE A 340 -11.75 -10.98 13.14
C ILE A 340 -10.48 -11.25 13.94
N THR A 341 -9.60 -12.14 13.45
CA THR A 341 -8.32 -12.43 14.10
C THR A 341 -7.45 -11.18 14.17
N SER A 342 -7.34 -10.39 13.05
CA SER A 342 -6.61 -9.12 13.06
C SER A 342 -7.21 -8.10 14.02
N ALA A 343 -8.55 -8.02 14.11
CA ALA A 343 -9.22 -7.13 15.05
C ALA A 343 -8.90 -7.51 16.51
N VAL A 344 -8.89 -8.82 16.85
CA VAL A 344 -8.48 -9.30 18.17
C VAL A 344 -7.04 -8.90 18.47
N GLY A 345 -6.10 -9.10 17.54
CA GLY A 345 -4.71 -8.71 17.72
C GLY A 345 -4.55 -7.19 17.94
N LEU A 346 -5.29 -6.36 17.20
CA LEU A 346 -5.31 -4.90 17.41
C LEU A 346 -5.88 -4.52 18.80
N LEU A 347 -6.92 -5.23 19.27
CA LEU A 347 -7.44 -5.01 20.61
C LEU A 347 -6.47 -5.48 21.71
N MET A 348 -5.63 -6.50 21.46
CA MET A 348 -4.56 -6.88 22.39
C MET A 348 -3.55 -5.74 22.57
N LEU A 349 -3.22 -5.00 21.50
CA LEU A 349 -2.32 -3.85 21.57
C LEU A 349 -2.89 -2.66 22.37
N ARG A 350 -4.14 -2.70 22.80
CA ARG A 350 -4.66 -1.77 23.81
C ARG A 350 -3.95 -1.90 25.16
N GLY A 351 -3.31 -3.04 25.42
CA GLY A 351 -2.58 -3.31 26.65
C GLY A 351 -1.12 -2.89 26.68
N ILE A 352 -0.61 -2.21 25.64
CA ILE A 352 0.75 -1.64 25.66
C ILE A 352 0.84 -0.51 26.71
N ASP A 353 2.00 -0.34 27.33
CA ASP A 353 2.24 0.69 28.34
C ASP A 353 3.54 1.43 28.07
N ALA A 354 3.74 2.59 28.74
CA ALA A 354 4.99 3.35 28.64
C ALA A 354 6.19 2.57 29.21
N ASP A 355 5.98 1.75 30.23
CA ASP A 355 6.97 0.84 30.82
C ASP A 355 6.88 -0.60 30.22
N GLY A 356 6.20 -0.75 29.08
CA GLY A 356 5.90 -2.04 28.47
C GLY A 356 7.12 -2.76 27.91
N SER A 357 6.94 -4.04 27.57
CA SER A 357 7.94 -4.90 26.97
C SER A 357 7.53 -5.32 25.54
N TYR A 358 8.49 -5.31 24.62
CA TYR A 358 8.27 -5.84 23.28
C TYR A 358 7.72 -7.28 23.30
N TRP A 359 8.28 -8.13 24.16
CA TRP A 359 8.01 -9.57 24.15
C TRP A 359 6.63 -9.94 24.70
N THR A 360 6.17 -9.25 25.74
CA THR A 360 4.92 -9.57 26.45
C THR A 360 3.74 -8.74 25.96
N ASP A 361 3.96 -7.49 25.59
CA ASP A 361 2.87 -6.53 25.38
C ASP A 361 2.63 -6.25 23.91
N LEU A 362 3.71 -6.21 23.10
CA LEU A 362 3.63 -5.85 21.68
C LEU A 362 3.60 -7.10 20.77
N LEU A 363 4.58 -8.00 20.91
CA LEU A 363 4.78 -9.12 20.00
C LEU A 363 3.56 -10.05 19.87
N PRO A 364 2.87 -10.46 20.94
CA PRO A 364 1.70 -11.35 20.82
C PRO A 364 0.60 -10.73 19.98
N GLY A 365 0.29 -9.45 20.21
CA GLY A 365 -0.70 -8.70 19.43
C GLY A 365 -0.32 -8.63 17.95
N ILE A 366 0.93 -8.29 17.64
CA ILE A 366 1.46 -8.22 16.28
C ILE A 366 1.36 -9.58 15.56
N LEU A 367 1.69 -10.68 16.22
CA LEU A 367 1.59 -12.02 15.63
C LEU A 367 0.14 -12.40 15.32
N VAL A 368 -0.81 -12.06 16.18
CA VAL A 368 -2.24 -12.29 15.93
C VAL A 368 -2.75 -11.43 14.76
N ILE A 369 -2.34 -10.15 14.69
CA ILE A 369 -2.65 -9.29 13.54
C ILE A 369 -2.10 -9.91 12.25
N ALA A 370 -0.84 -10.32 12.27
CA ALA A 370 -0.14 -10.88 11.11
C ALA A 370 -0.79 -12.19 10.62
N ALA A 371 -1.19 -13.07 11.54
CA ALA A 371 -1.92 -14.29 11.23
C ALA A 371 -3.26 -13.96 10.54
N GLY A 372 -4.02 -13.01 11.09
CA GLY A 372 -5.27 -12.56 10.51
C GLY A 372 -5.11 -11.93 9.13
N LEU A 373 -4.09 -11.10 8.92
CA LEU A 373 -3.78 -10.51 7.62
C LEU A 373 -3.40 -11.58 6.58
N GLY A 374 -2.56 -12.55 6.94
CA GLY A 374 -2.21 -13.68 6.07
C GLY A 374 -3.45 -14.46 5.61
N LEU A 375 -4.40 -14.71 6.54
CA LEU A 375 -5.68 -15.34 6.22
C LEU A 375 -6.63 -14.45 5.40
N THR A 376 -6.39 -13.15 5.32
CA THR A 376 -7.28 -12.17 4.65
C THR A 376 -6.83 -11.86 3.22
N PHE A 377 -5.54 -11.61 2.98
CA PHE A 377 -5.04 -11.11 1.68
C PHE A 377 -5.33 -12.06 0.51
N VAL A 378 -5.03 -13.36 0.69
CA VAL A 378 -5.20 -14.35 -0.39
C VAL A 378 -6.67 -14.51 -0.78
N PRO A 379 -7.62 -14.73 0.15
CA PRO A 379 -9.03 -14.78 -0.18
C PRO A 379 -9.58 -13.51 -0.81
N LEU A 380 -9.20 -12.32 -0.32
CA LEU A 380 -9.67 -11.06 -0.88
C LEU A 380 -9.17 -10.83 -2.30
N THR A 381 -7.92 -11.17 -2.59
CA THR A 381 -7.37 -11.11 -3.95
C THR A 381 -8.15 -12.02 -4.89
N LEU A 382 -8.44 -13.25 -4.45
CA LEU A 382 -9.24 -14.20 -5.21
C LEU A 382 -10.66 -13.65 -5.47
N ILE A 383 -11.34 -13.11 -4.47
CA ILE A 383 -12.68 -12.52 -4.61
C ILE A 383 -12.66 -11.33 -5.58
N ALA A 384 -11.63 -10.47 -5.49
CA ALA A 384 -11.51 -9.27 -6.32
C ALA A 384 -11.28 -9.57 -7.81
N THR A 385 -10.65 -10.71 -8.12
CA THR A 385 -10.25 -11.06 -9.50
C THR A 385 -11.10 -12.16 -10.13
N SER A 386 -11.95 -12.83 -9.36
CA SER A 386 -12.79 -13.92 -9.86
C SER A 386 -13.95 -13.41 -10.73
N GLY A 387 -14.30 -14.17 -11.77
CA GLY A 387 -15.44 -13.84 -12.65
C GLY A 387 -15.32 -12.56 -13.45
N VAL A 388 -14.11 -12.00 -13.54
CA VAL A 388 -13.82 -10.81 -14.36
C VAL A 388 -13.38 -11.30 -15.74
N ALA A 389 -13.97 -10.71 -16.80
CA ALA A 389 -13.58 -11.03 -18.17
C ALA A 389 -12.08 -10.71 -18.40
N ASP A 390 -11.41 -11.50 -19.24
CA ASP A 390 -9.95 -11.34 -19.50
C ASP A 390 -9.58 -9.93 -19.93
N GLU A 391 -10.47 -9.23 -20.66
CA GLU A 391 -10.29 -7.84 -21.09
C GLU A 391 -10.33 -6.82 -19.92
N ASP A 392 -11.01 -7.12 -18.83
CA ASP A 392 -11.14 -6.29 -17.64
C ASP A 392 -10.26 -6.75 -16.46
N ALA A 393 -9.54 -7.88 -16.59
CA ALA A 393 -8.70 -8.43 -15.52
C ALA A 393 -7.61 -7.45 -15.06
N GLY A 394 -7.01 -6.70 -16.00
CA GLY A 394 -6.05 -5.65 -15.69
C GLY A 394 -6.68 -4.48 -14.92
N LEU A 395 -7.89 -4.07 -15.27
CA LEU A 395 -8.64 -3.04 -14.57
C LEU A 395 -9.00 -3.47 -13.15
N ALA A 396 -9.50 -4.70 -12.96
CA ALA A 396 -9.85 -5.24 -11.65
C ALA A 396 -8.64 -5.30 -10.71
N SER A 397 -7.52 -5.82 -11.20
CA SER A 397 -6.26 -5.88 -10.45
C SER A 397 -5.71 -4.49 -10.12
N GLY A 398 -5.75 -3.56 -11.08
CA GLY A 398 -5.33 -2.17 -10.89
C GLY A 398 -6.20 -1.45 -9.86
N LEU A 399 -7.52 -1.65 -9.91
CA LEU A 399 -8.47 -1.08 -8.95
C LEU A 399 -8.22 -1.64 -7.54
N PHE A 400 -7.95 -2.95 -7.43
CA PHE A 400 -7.64 -3.58 -6.15
C PHE A 400 -6.35 -3.03 -5.53
N ASN A 401 -5.30 -2.85 -6.35
CA ASN A 401 -4.05 -2.21 -5.90
C ASN A 401 -4.27 -0.73 -5.53
N ALA A 402 -5.04 0.03 -6.31
CA ALA A 402 -5.39 1.40 -5.98
C ALA A 402 -6.16 1.47 -4.64
N SER A 403 -7.10 0.54 -4.40
CA SER A 403 -7.81 0.43 -3.13
C SER A 403 -6.87 0.13 -1.95
N GLN A 404 -5.82 -0.65 -2.15
CA GLN A 404 -4.79 -0.87 -1.13
C GLN A 404 -4.10 0.44 -0.74
N GLN A 405 -3.62 1.21 -1.72
CA GLN A 405 -2.89 2.44 -1.48
C GLN A 405 -3.78 3.52 -0.85
N VAL A 406 -4.96 3.74 -1.45
CA VAL A 406 -5.93 4.71 -0.93
C VAL A 406 -6.40 4.33 0.47
N GLY A 407 -6.67 3.04 0.70
CA GLY A 407 -7.06 2.52 2.00
C GLY A 407 -5.99 2.73 3.06
N GLY A 408 -4.73 2.46 2.72
CA GLY A 408 -3.59 2.72 3.59
C GLY A 408 -3.48 4.19 3.98
N ALA A 409 -3.55 5.09 3.01
CA ALA A 409 -3.45 6.53 3.26
C ALA A 409 -4.62 7.09 4.06
N LEU A 410 -5.87 6.72 3.70
CA LEU A 410 -7.06 7.14 4.43
C LEU A 410 -7.08 6.60 5.87
N GLY A 411 -6.78 5.31 6.01
CA GLY A 411 -6.75 4.67 7.31
C GLY A 411 -5.68 5.27 8.21
N LEU A 412 -4.46 5.46 7.68
CA LEU A 412 -3.39 6.12 8.44
C LEU A 412 -3.81 7.52 8.90
N ALA A 413 -4.44 8.33 8.02
CA ALA A 413 -4.93 9.65 8.37
C ALA A 413 -6.00 9.60 9.48
N ILE A 414 -6.97 8.69 9.38
CA ILE A 414 -8.01 8.51 10.39
C ILE A 414 -7.39 8.06 11.73
N LEU A 415 -6.55 7.05 11.71
CA LEU A 415 -5.99 6.46 12.93
C LEU A 415 -5.04 7.42 13.63
N THR A 416 -4.21 8.17 12.88
CA THR A 416 -3.32 9.19 13.46
C THR A 416 -4.09 10.39 13.99
N THR A 417 -5.18 10.81 13.34
CA THR A 417 -6.07 11.86 13.87
C THR A 417 -6.69 11.42 15.19
N VAL A 418 -7.19 10.18 15.27
CA VAL A 418 -7.71 9.63 16.54
C VAL A 418 -6.61 9.60 17.61
N ALA A 419 -5.44 9.07 17.30
CA ALA A 419 -4.34 8.95 18.26
C ALA A 419 -3.90 10.33 18.78
N ASN A 420 -3.67 11.29 17.88
CA ASN A 420 -3.22 12.64 18.23
C ASN A 420 -4.27 13.37 19.09
N SER A 421 -5.57 13.21 18.78
CA SER A 421 -6.64 13.84 19.57
C SER A 421 -6.60 13.37 21.03
N TYR A 422 -6.47 12.05 21.26
CA TYR A 422 -6.37 11.53 22.63
C TYR A 422 -5.06 11.89 23.31
N THR A 423 -3.95 11.91 22.59
CA THR A 423 -2.67 12.40 23.13
C THR A 423 -2.77 13.87 23.56
N ALA A 424 -3.40 14.72 22.74
CA ALA A 424 -3.59 16.13 23.05
C ALA A 424 -4.52 16.32 24.28
N ASP A 425 -5.60 15.55 24.37
CA ASP A 425 -6.52 15.58 25.51
C ASP A 425 -5.82 15.15 26.81
N ALA A 426 -4.99 14.09 26.78
CA ALA A 426 -4.21 13.62 27.90
C ALA A 426 -3.21 14.69 28.39
N LEU A 427 -2.48 15.33 27.46
CA LEU A 427 -1.54 16.43 27.79
C LEU A 427 -2.26 17.70 28.25
N GLY A 428 -3.44 18.01 27.68
CA GLY A 428 -4.24 19.20 28.04
C GLY A 428 -4.82 19.14 29.45
N GLY A 429 -4.93 17.97 30.05
CA GLY A 429 -5.34 17.77 31.46
C GLY A 429 -4.25 18.05 32.49
N LEU A 430 -2.99 18.22 32.06
CA LEU A 430 -1.84 18.41 32.95
C LEU A 430 -1.69 19.88 33.39
N THR A 431 -1.28 20.09 34.62
CA THR A 431 -0.99 21.42 35.18
C THR A 431 0.51 21.68 35.11
N GLY A 432 0.98 22.36 34.06
CA GLY A 432 2.38 22.72 33.84
C GLY A 432 2.99 22.11 32.59
N ALA A 433 4.31 22.23 32.41
CA ALA A 433 5.01 21.58 31.33
C ALA A 433 5.06 20.04 31.59
N PRO A 434 4.63 19.20 30.64
CA PRO A 434 4.62 17.76 30.84
C PRO A 434 6.06 17.21 31.03
N THR A 435 6.22 16.29 31.97
CA THR A 435 7.45 15.51 32.12
C THR A 435 7.63 14.53 30.96
N PRO A 436 8.86 14.02 30.72
CA PRO A 436 9.07 12.99 29.70
C PRO A 436 8.20 11.73 29.88
N GLU A 437 7.95 11.32 31.13
CA GLU A 437 7.10 10.18 31.46
C GLU A 437 5.62 10.46 31.14
N GLU A 438 5.12 11.66 31.44
CA GLU A 438 3.77 12.08 31.10
C GLU A 438 3.58 12.19 29.59
N GLN A 439 4.60 12.67 28.86
CA GLN A 439 4.58 12.69 27.39
C GLN A 439 4.53 11.27 26.80
N ALA A 440 5.36 10.35 27.30
CA ALA A 440 5.37 8.96 26.86
C ALA A 440 4.01 8.30 27.14
N SER A 441 3.45 8.48 28.33
CA SER A 441 2.14 7.92 28.72
C SER A 441 1.01 8.48 27.84
N ALA A 442 0.99 9.77 27.55
CA ALA A 442 0.01 10.40 26.68
C ALA A 442 0.11 9.88 25.23
N LEU A 443 1.33 9.69 24.70
CA LEU A 443 1.54 9.08 23.38
C LEU A 443 1.02 7.64 23.34
N VAL A 444 1.30 6.84 24.36
CA VAL A 444 0.85 5.45 24.47
C VAL A 444 -0.68 5.40 24.52
N GLU A 445 -1.34 6.28 25.28
CA GLU A 445 -2.80 6.37 25.30
C GLU A 445 -3.34 6.66 23.89
N GLY A 446 -2.75 7.60 23.17
CA GLY A 446 -3.08 7.87 21.77
C GLY A 446 -2.94 6.64 20.89
N PHE A 447 -1.84 5.90 20.99
CA PHE A 447 -1.63 4.67 20.20
C PHE A 447 -2.63 3.58 20.55
N GLN A 448 -2.95 3.37 21.84
CA GLN A 448 -3.98 2.42 22.28
C GLN A 448 -5.33 2.73 21.60
N ARG A 449 -5.73 4.01 21.53
CA ARG A 449 -6.97 4.44 20.86
C ARG A 449 -6.87 4.27 19.34
N GLY A 450 -5.71 4.55 18.76
CA GLY A 450 -5.42 4.28 17.35
C GLY A 450 -5.59 2.80 17.01
N PHE A 451 -5.08 1.87 17.82
CA PHE A 451 -5.26 0.43 17.63
C PHE A 451 -6.71 -0.02 17.79
N VAL A 452 -7.45 0.55 18.75
CA VAL A 452 -8.90 0.29 18.89
C VAL A 452 -9.69 0.76 17.66
N ALA A 453 -9.36 1.94 17.13
CA ALA A 453 -9.96 2.44 15.89
C ALA A 453 -9.59 1.54 14.69
N GLY A 454 -8.35 1.05 14.62
CA GLY A 454 -7.89 0.06 13.65
C GLY A 454 -8.66 -1.25 13.72
N ALA A 455 -8.95 -1.75 14.93
CA ALA A 455 -9.83 -2.90 15.13
C ALA A 455 -11.24 -2.62 14.61
N GLY A 456 -11.75 -1.41 14.80
CA GLY A 456 -13.01 -0.94 14.21
C GLY A 456 -13.00 -1.03 12.69
N LEU A 457 -11.93 -0.62 12.01
CA LEU A 457 -11.79 -0.76 10.56
C LEU A 457 -11.80 -2.22 10.12
N MET A 458 -11.14 -3.13 10.85
CA MET A 458 -11.18 -4.58 10.55
C MET A 458 -12.59 -5.15 10.69
N ILE A 459 -13.33 -4.73 11.72
CA ILE A 459 -14.73 -5.14 11.92
C ILE A 459 -15.63 -4.58 10.82
N ILE A 460 -15.47 -3.31 10.44
CA ILE A 460 -16.17 -2.72 9.31
C ILE A 460 -15.87 -3.52 8.03
N GLY A 461 -14.61 -3.85 7.76
CA GLY A 461 -14.21 -4.71 6.65
C GLY A 461 -14.92 -6.07 6.69
N ALA A 462 -14.97 -6.71 7.86
CA ALA A 462 -15.67 -8.00 8.04
C ALA A 462 -17.18 -7.87 7.77
N VAL A 463 -17.82 -6.83 8.27
CA VAL A 463 -19.25 -6.55 7.99
C VAL A 463 -19.48 -6.31 6.50
N LEU A 464 -18.64 -5.49 5.86
CA LEU A 464 -18.72 -5.24 4.41
C LEU A 464 -18.57 -6.54 3.61
N LEU A 465 -17.61 -7.40 3.97
CA LEU A 465 -17.43 -8.70 3.34
C LEU A 465 -18.66 -9.59 3.52
N ALA A 466 -19.22 -9.62 4.72
CA ALA A 466 -20.40 -10.42 5.03
C ALA A 466 -21.66 -9.96 4.29
N VAL A 467 -21.83 -8.65 4.08
CA VAL A 467 -23.03 -8.08 3.45
C VAL A 467 -22.92 -8.04 1.93
N LEU A 468 -21.77 -7.61 1.40
CA LEU A 468 -21.60 -7.35 -0.03
C LEU A 468 -21.23 -8.60 -0.83
N VAL A 469 -20.43 -9.51 -0.26
CA VAL A 469 -19.98 -10.72 -0.94
C VAL A 469 -20.87 -11.90 -0.53
N ARG A 470 -21.79 -12.30 -1.39
CA ARG A 470 -22.70 -13.42 -1.12
C ARG A 470 -22.06 -14.74 -1.55
N LYS A 471 -22.40 -15.82 -0.84
CA LYS A 471 -21.90 -17.18 -1.15
C LYS A 471 -22.21 -17.58 -2.59
N ARG A 472 -23.42 -17.34 -3.08
CA ARG A 472 -23.83 -17.69 -4.44
C ARG A 472 -23.10 -16.90 -5.55
N ASP A 473 -22.58 -15.68 -5.26
CA ASP A 473 -21.79 -14.92 -6.25
C ASP A 473 -20.43 -15.60 -6.47
N LEU A 474 -19.90 -16.30 -5.46
CA LEU A 474 -18.67 -17.09 -5.52
C LEU A 474 -18.91 -18.49 -6.09
N ASP A 475 -20.04 -19.11 -5.79
CA ASP A 475 -20.40 -20.43 -6.33
C ASP A 475 -20.61 -20.37 -7.85
N ALA A 476 -21.20 -19.29 -8.38
CA ALA A 476 -21.34 -19.06 -9.81
C ALA A 476 -19.97 -18.93 -10.51
N VAL A 477 -19.00 -18.25 -9.87
CA VAL A 477 -17.62 -18.11 -10.37
C VAL A 477 -16.89 -19.47 -10.38
N ASN A 478 -17.08 -20.28 -9.34
CA ASN A 478 -16.47 -21.62 -9.26
C ASN A 478 -17.08 -22.59 -10.29
N ALA A 479 -18.36 -22.43 -10.65
CA ALA A 479 -19.03 -23.25 -11.64
C ALA A 479 -18.58 -22.94 -13.09
N GLU A 480 -18.07 -21.73 -13.36
CA GLU A 480 -17.52 -21.33 -14.65
C GLU A 480 -16.03 -21.73 -14.84
N GLN A 481 -15.32 -22.07 -13.77
CA GLN A 481 -13.97 -22.63 -13.87
C GLN A 481 -14.08 -24.16 -14.11
N PRO A 482 -13.67 -24.68 -15.28
CA PRO A 482 -13.63 -26.14 -15.48
C PRO A 482 -12.73 -26.73 -14.41
N ALA A 483 -13.22 -27.77 -13.74
CA ALA A 483 -12.48 -28.48 -12.70
C ALA A 483 -11.06 -28.74 -13.20
N ALA A 484 -10.08 -28.13 -12.52
CA ALA A 484 -8.68 -28.43 -12.78
C ALA A 484 -8.51 -29.93 -12.55
N VAL A 485 -8.24 -30.64 -13.64
CA VAL A 485 -8.04 -32.09 -13.71
C VAL A 485 -7.02 -32.45 -12.64
N HIS A 486 -7.48 -33.18 -11.63
CA HIS A 486 -6.58 -33.90 -10.73
C HIS A 486 -5.79 -34.91 -11.55
N ILE A 487 -4.52 -34.62 -11.82
CA ILE A 487 -3.52 -35.59 -12.20
C ILE A 487 -2.39 -35.52 -11.18
#